data_6ef8f9a942e9a72c280546b25e6a39ef
#
_entry.id   6ef8f9a942e9a72c280546b25e6a39ef
#
_cell.length_a   1.000
_cell.length_b   1.000
_cell.length_c   1.000
_cell.angle_alpha   90.00
_cell.angle_beta   90.00
_cell.angle_gamma   90.00
#
_symmetry.space_group_name_H-M   'P 1'
#
loop_
_entity.id
_entity.type
_entity.pdbx_description
1 polymer ?
#
loop_
_entity_poly.entity_id
_entity_poly.type
_entity_poly.pdbx_seq_one_letter_code
_entity_poly.pdbx_strand_id
1 'polypeptide(L)'
;MIEPQPSSLVSEYVRTYGRFESRPQLVNPLEAFAGMEQRLRQLRLKEWIGFTLIHPELYSSLVIQDAHYLASSEIYTFDRRRGELYEHASNARGGSPTLPPELFGSECVYTRPGYELVYAFGAERGTHRISLDIAASRRAPAMHGELSLDGGGGPPPLSVSSRLPGGPMYTHKRLYPARGSIRVGDSEFVFDPARDLAILDEHRSFLPYQTRWLWGTFAHIGLDGPVGANFISRAGGAADPEESCIWTRHAAEPLDDVSFAPQSAGPLSPWRMWSADGRLDVVFEPDGRKDVRHQLLLAAIDYFQLFGRYTGTLRSAERTHTLRGVHGVCECMLARL
;
A
#
# COMPACT_ATOMS: atom_id res chain seq x y z
N MET A 1 0.71 -21.29 -8.13
CA MET A 1 -0.67 -21.77 -7.88
C MET A 1 -1.30 -20.82 -6.88
N ILE A 2 -2.58 -20.49 -7.03
CA ILE A 2 -3.34 -19.70 -6.04
C ILE A 2 -4.10 -20.71 -5.18
N GLU A 3 -4.01 -20.55 -3.87
CA GLU A 3 -4.59 -21.48 -2.91
C GLU A 3 -5.90 -20.92 -2.33
N PRO A 4 -6.82 -21.79 -1.86
CA PRO A 4 -8.04 -21.33 -1.17
C PRO A 4 -7.72 -20.44 0.02
N GLN A 5 -8.68 -19.61 0.41
CA GLN A 5 -8.57 -18.76 1.58
C GLN A 5 -8.40 -19.57 2.87
N PRO A 6 -7.30 -19.45 3.62
CA PRO A 6 -7.18 -20.10 4.92
C PRO A 6 -8.01 -19.36 5.98
N SER A 7 -8.54 -20.08 6.97
CA SER A 7 -9.23 -19.47 8.12
C SER A 7 -8.27 -18.63 8.97
N SER A 8 -7.03 -19.05 9.08
CA SER A 8 -5.98 -18.37 9.85
C SER A 8 -4.64 -18.44 9.13
N LEU A 9 -3.83 -17.39 9.23
CA LEU A 9 -2.47 -17.36 8.68
C LEU A 9 -1.54 -18.31 9.45
N VAL A 10 -1.73 -18.42 10.74
CA VAL A 10 -1.02 -19.33 11.62
C VAL A 10 -2.03 -20.20 12.38
N SER A 11 -1.85 -21.53 12.35
CA SER A 11 -2.61 -22.48 13.11
C SER A 11 -1.66 -23.46 13.80
N GLU A 12 -1.86 -23.72 15.09
CA GLU A 12 -1.01 -24.63 15.88
C GLU A 12 0.50 -24.33 15.74
N TYR A 13 0.87 -23.04 15.79
CA TYR A 13 2.24 -22.53 15.59
C TYR A 13 2.80 -22.70 14.16
N VAL A 14 2.04 -23.28 13.24
CA VAL A 14 2.46 -23.47 11.84
C VAL A 14 1.90 -22.37 10.96
N ARG A 15 2.78 -21.68 10.25
CA ARG A 15 2.40 -20.63 9.31
C ARG A 15 2.17 -21.19 7.91
N THR A 16 1.06 -20.79 7.29
CA THR A 16 0.76 -21.06 5.89
C THR A 16 1.45 -20.03 5.00
N TYR A 17 2.14 -20.51 3.97
CA TYR A 17 2.77 -19.69 2.93
C TYR A 17 2.11 -19.97 1.60
N GLY A 18 2.06 -18.95 0.74
CA GLY A 18 1.48 -19.06 -0.60
C GLY A 18 0.77 -17.78 -1.03
N ARG A 19 0.16 -17.85 -2.21
CA ARG A 19 -0.79 -16.85 -2.72
C ARG A 19 -2.19 -17.38 -2.48
N PHE A 20 -3.06 -16.58 -1.89
CA PHE A 20 -4.42 -16.97 -1.54
C PHE A 20 -5.44 -16.26 -2.43
N GLU A 21 -6.57 -16.93 -2.70
CA GLU A 21 -7.70 -16.35 -3.46
C GLU A 21 -8.28 -15.10 -2.77
N SER A 22 -8.18 -15.07 -1.44
CA SER A 22 -8.65 -13.97 -0.61
C SER A 22 -7.78 -13.81 0.64
N ARG A 23 -8.01 -12.75 1.41
CA ARG A 23 -7.33 -12.52 2.68
C ARG A 23 -7.70 -13.62 3.68
N PRO A 24 -6.74 -14.24 4.42
CA PRO A 24 -7.06 -15.09 5.57
C PRO A 24 -8.05 -14.39 6.50
N GLN A 25 -9.01 -15.11 7.07
CA GLN A 25 -9.95 -14.50 8.01
C GLN A 25 -9.20 -13.87 9.19
N LEU A 26 -8.20 -14.60 9.72
CA LEU A 26 -7.35 -14.16 10.80
C LEU A 26 -5.89 -14.04 10.34
N VAL A 27 -5.32 -12.84 10.39
CA VAL A 27 -3.89 -12.59 10.12
C VAL A 27 -3.16 -12.37 11.44
N ASN A 28 -2.60 -13.45 11.97
CA ASN A 28 -2.07 -13.60 13.34
C ASN A 28 -0.58 -14.01 13.36
N PRO A 29 0.36 -13.24 12.80
CA PRO A 29 1.74 -13.67 12.59
C PRO A 29 2.50 -14.01 13.90
N LEU A 30 2.09 -13.44 15.04
CA LEU A 30 2.72 -13.68 16.33
C LEU A 30 2.34 -15.04 16.94
N GLU A 31 1.27 -15.67 16.50
CA GLU A 31 0.87 -16.99 17.01
C GLU A 31 1.77 -18.14 16.54
N ALA A 32 2.71 -17.86 15.62
CA ALA A 32 3.79 -18.80 15.30
C ALA A 32 4.83 -18.95 16.43
N PHE A 33 4.75 -18.12 17.47
CA PHE A 33 5.69 -18.07 18.59
C PHE A 33 4.93 -18.17 19.92
N ALA A 34 5.62 -18.60 20.98
CA ALA A 34 5.02 -18.71 22.31
C ALA A 34 5.85 -18.02 23.40
N GLY A 35 5.21 -17.64 24.49
CA GLY A 35 5.85 -17.16 25.73
C GLY A 35 6.75 -15.94 25.52
N MET A 36 7.99 -16.01 26.00
CA MET A 36 8.95 -14.92 25.90
C MET A 36 9.36 -14.64 24.46
N GLU A 37 9.46 -15.65 23.62
CA GLU A 37 9.80 -15.45 22.19
C GLU A 37 8.75 -14.61 21.48
N GLN A 38 7.47 -14.87 21.70
CA GLN A 38 6.38 -14.07 21.12
C GLN A 38 6.50 -12.58 21.47
N ARG A 39 6.82 -12.27 22.73
CA ARG A 39 7.02 -10.87 23.19
C ARG A 39 8.21 -10.21 22.54
N LEU A 40 9.32 -10.92 22.34
CA LEU A 40 10.49 -10.38 21.63
C LEU A 40 10.19 -10.20 20.14
N ARG A 41 9.48 -11.14 19.53
CA ARG A 41 9.07 -11.07 18.12
C ARG A 41 8.09 -9.92 17.87
N GLN A 42 7.24 -9.60 18.83
CA GLN A 42 6.33 -8.45 18.73
C GLN A 42 7.09 -7.15 18.45
N LEU A 43 8.23 -6.90 19.10
CA LEU A 43 9.07 -5.71 18.86
C LEU A 43 9.69 -5.69 17.44
N ARG A 44 9.78 -6.87 16.80
CA ARG A 44 10.29 -7.02 15.44
C ARG A 44 9.19 -6.94 14.38
N LEU A 45 7.93 -7.17 14.74
CA LEU A 45 6.81 -7.09 13.84
C LEU A 45 6.59 -5.64 13.40
N LYS A 46 6.41 -5.44 12.11
CA LYS A 46 6.04 -4.17 11.49
C LYS A 46 4.70 -4.36 10.81
N GLU A 47 3.74 -3.56 11.21
CA GLU A 47 2.38 -3.61 10.69
C GLU A 47 2.01 -2.25 10.11
N TRP A 48 1.39 -2.25 8.95
CA TRP A 48 0.73 -1.06 8.41
C TRP A 48 -0.49 -1.43 7.60
N ILE A 49 -1.39 -0.49 7.55
CA ILE A 49 -2.52 -0.49 6.65
C ILE A 49 -2.68 0.91 6.08
N GLY A 50 -2.90 1.00 4.79
CA GLY A 50 -3.03 2.29 4.14
C GLY A 50 -3.78 2.21 2.82
N PHE A 51 -4.04 3.38 2.28
CA PHE A 51 -4.65 3.55 0.98
C PHE A 51 -3.85 4.55 0.13
N THR A 52 -3.61 4.16 -1.11
CA THR A 52 -3.20 5.09 -2.17
C THR A 52 -4.46 5.51 -2.93
N LEU A 53 -4.76 6.80 -2.93
CA LEU A 53 -5.91 7.35 -3.63
C LEU A 53 -5.51 7.82 -5.03
N ILE A 54 -6.16 7.28 -6.02
CA ILE A 54 -5.94 7.60 -7.44
C ILE A 54 -7.10 8.47 -7.94
N HIS A 55 -6.78 9.74 -8.20
CA HIS A 55 -7.70 10.74 -8.71
C HIS A 55 -6.94 11.66 -9.69
N PRO A 56 -7.52 12.17 -10.78
CA PRO A 56 -6.78 12.96 -11.79
C PRO A 56 -6.15 14.25 -11.25
N GLU A 57 -6.78 14.89 -10.27
CA GLU A 57 -6.33 16.16 -9.70
C GLU A 57 -5.67 16.03 -8.34
N LEU A 58 -5.78 14.86 -7.69
CA LEU A 58 -5.26 14.59 -6.36
C LEU A 58 -4.45 13.30 -6.35
N TYR A 59 -3.31 13.32 -5.71
CA TYR A 59 -2.68 12.11 -5.17
C TYR A 59 -2.76 12.16 -3.66
N SER A 60 -3.12 11.07 -3.01
CA SER A 60 -2.99 10.99 -1.56
C SER A 60 -2.59 9.58 -1.12
N SER A 61 -1.66 9.52 -0.17
CA SER A 61 -1.32 8.31 0.57
C SER A 61 -1.74 8.50 2.02
N LEU A 62 -2.50 7.55 2.52
CA LEU A 62 -3.02 7.52 3.87
C LEU A 62 -2.49 6.25 4.53
N VAL A 63 -1.75 6.34 5.63
CA VAL A 63 -1.20 5.16 6.28
C VAL A 63 -1.33 5.23 7.80
N ILE A 64 -1.68 4.09 8.42
CA ILE A 64 -1.59 3.82 9.86
C ILE A 64 -0.56 2.71 10.02
N GLN A 65 0.43 2.91 10.86
CA GLN A 65 1.51 1.95 11.07
C GLN A 65 1.84 1.76 12.54
N ASP A 66 2.21 0.52 12.90
CA ASP A 66 2.64 0.15 14.23
C ASP A 66 3.89 -0.74 14.18
N ALA A 67 4.96 -0.27 14.82
CA ALA A 67 6.18 -1.04 15.03
C ALA A 67 6.24 -1.64 16.44
N HIS A 68 5.14 -1.55 17.23
CA HIS A 68 4.96 -2.00 18.61
C HIS A 68 5.79 -1.28 19.69
N TYR A 69 6.81 -0.52 19.32
CA TYR A 69 7.50 0.45 20.19
C TYR A 69 7.20 1.89 19.82
N LEU A 70 6.84 2.13 18.58
CA LEU A 70 6.41 3.41 18.03
C LEU A 70 5.28 3.14 17.03
N ALA A 71 4.25 3.95 17.06
CA ALA A 71 3.20 3.98 16.07
C ALA A 71 3.11 5.36 15.42
N SER A 72 2.64 5.42 14.20
CA SER A 72 2.40 6.67 13.50
C SER A 72 1.27 6.58 12.51
N SER A 73 0.74 7.73 12.12
CA SER A 73 -0.06 7.87 10.92
C SER A 73 0.52 9.01 10.09
N GLU A 74 0.64 8.76 8.81
CA GLU A 74 1.11 9.72 7.84
C GLU A 74 0.12 9.85 6.70
N ILE A 75 -0.24 11.09 6.39
CA ILE A 75 -1.02 11.45 5.21
C ILE A 75 -0.21 12.47 4.45
N TYR A 76 0.04 12.21 3.19
CA TYR A 76 0.58 13.21 2.28
C TYR A 76 -0.28 13.27 1.04
N THR A 77 -0.58 14.48 0.63
CA THR A 77 -1.54 14.81 -0.40
C THR A 77 -0.95 15.80 -1.36
N PHE A 78 -0.94 15.47 -2.64
CA PHE A 78 -0.46 16.36 -3.69
C PHE A 78 -1.65 16.86 -4.52
N ASP A 79 -1.90 18.17 -4.44
CA ASP A 79 -2.84 18.88 -5.32
C ASP A 79 -2.17 19.14 -6.67
N ARG A 80 -2.52 18.36 -7.69
CA ARG A 80 -1.94 18.50 -9.04
C ARG A 80 -2.31 19.81 -9.73
N ARG A 81 -3.45 20.41 -9.37
CA ARG A 81 -3.89 21.70 -9.91
C ARG A 81 -2.99 22.86 -9.46
N ARG A 82 -2.48 22.75 -8.21
CA ARG A 82 -1.63 23.77 -7.58
C ARG A 82 -0.15 23.41 -7.62
N GLY A 83 0.18 22.13 -7.83
CA GLY A 83 1.55 21.63 -7.70
C GLY A 83 2.06 21.64 -6.25
N GLU A 84 1.17 21.51 -5.27
CA GLU A 84 1.49 21.64 -3.85
C GLU A 84 1.38 20.29 -3.12
N LEU A 85 2.38 19.98 -2.29
CA LEU A 85 2.40 18.81 -1.41
C LEU A 85 2.07 19.24 0.03
N TYR A 86 1.04 18.66 0.60
CA TYR A 86 0.64 18.81 1.99
C TYR A 86 0.96 17.55 2.78
N GLU A 87 1.53 17.71 3.96
CA GLU A 87 1.97 16.61 4.82
C GLU A 87 1.37 16.73 6.21
N HIS A 88 0.67 15.67 6.63
CA HIS A 88 0.15 15.51 7.97
C HIS A 88 0.76 14.26 8.57
N ALA A 89 1.48 14.39 9.66
CA ALA A 89 2.11 13.29 10.38
C ALA A 89 1.81 13.39 11.87
N SER A 90 1.53 12.24 12.47
CA SER A 90 1.29 12.12 13.89
C SER A 90 1.95 10.86 14.43
N ASN A 91 2.62 10.98 15.58
CA ASN A 91 3.29 9.87 16.26
C ASN A 91 2.56 9.52 17.56
N ALA A 92 2.59 8.23 17.92
CA ALA A 92 2.01 7.68 19.11
C ALA A 92 2.92 6.59 19.70
N ARG A 93 2.61 6.13 20.90
CA ARG A 93 3.23 4.94 21.47
C ARG A 93 2.81 3.71 20.65
N GLY A 94 3.70 2.73 20.52
CA GLY A 94 3.38 1.44 19.92
C GLY A 94 2.19 0.75 20.61
N GLY A 95 1.34 0.11 19.85
CA GLY A 95 0.09 -0.48 20.30
C GLY A 95 -1.06 0.52 20.50
N SER A 96 -0.87 1.81 20.14
CA SER A 96 -1.95 2.81 20.24
C SER A 96 -2.98 2.73 19.11
N PRO A 97 -2.63 2.46 17.84
CA PRO A 97 -3.61 2.25 16.79
C PRO A 97 -4.37 0.94 16.98
N THR A 98 -5.60 0.91 16.48
CA THR A 98 -6.34 -0.34 16.32
C THR A 98 -6.03 -0.92 14.94
N LEU A 99 -5.35 -2.07 14.91
CA LEU A 99 -5.04 -2.84 13.70
C LEU A 99 -5.48 -4.30 13.92
N PRO A 100 -6.78 -4.61 13.77
CA PRO A 100 -7.31 -5.93 14.11
C PRO A 100 -6.75 -7.02 13.18
N PRO A 101 -6.56 -8.24 13.70
CA PRO A 101 -6.16 -9.37 12.87
C PRO A 101 -7.26 -9.81 11.89
N GLU A 102 -8.54 -9.62 12.22
CA GLU A 102 -9.68 -9.70 11.31
C GLU A 102 -9.92 -8.33 10.69
N LEU A 103 -9.74 -8.22 9.38
CA LEU A 103 -9.92 -6.94 8.69
C LEU A 103 -11.40 -6.67 8.38
N PHE A 104 -12.06 -7.64 7.74
CA PHE A 104 -13.44 -7.48 7.32
C PHE A 104 -14.39 -7.59 8.50
N GLY A 105 -15.32 -6.65 8.62
CA GLY A 105 -16.21 -6.50 9.76
C GLY A 105 -15.62 -5.72 10.94
N SER A 106 -14.46 -5.05 10.74
CA SER A 106 -13.76 -4.32 11.80
C SER A 106 -13.32 -2.93 11.36
N GLU A 107 -12.68 -2.19 12.25
CA GLU A 107 -12.14 -0.86 11.99
C GLU A 107 -10.66 -0.78 12.33
N CYS A 108 -9.89 -0.12 11.45
CA CYS A 108 -8.54 0.32 11.74
C CYS A 108 -8.59 1.81 12.10
N VAL A 109 -8.08 2.16 13.27
CA VAL A 109 -8.27 3.49 13.84
C VAL A 109 -6.94 4.07 14.33
N TYR A 110 -6.69 5.31 13.95
CA TYR A 110 -5.65 6.15 14.55
C TYR A 110 -6.26 7.47 14.99
N THR A 111 -6.23 7.74 16.28
CA THR A 111 -6.81 8.98 16.86
C THR A 111 -5.82 9.66 17.77
N ARG A 112 -5.66 10.98 17.58
CA ARG A 112 -4.92 11.92 18.45
C ARG A 112 -5.67 13.26 18.47
N PRO A 113 -5.41 14.16 19.40
CA PRO A 113 -6.03 15.48 19.41
C PRO A 113 -5.83 16.20 18.06
N GLY A 114 -6.93 16.49 17.36
CA GLY A 114 -6.92 17.14 16.05
C GLY A 114 -6.42 16.25 14.89
N TYR A 115 -6.39 14.94 15.07
CA TYR A 115 -5.99 14.00 14.02
C TYR A 115 -6.75 12.68 14.18
N GLU A 116 -7.66 12.40 13.26
CA GLU A 116 -8.41 11.15 13.21
C GLU A 116 -8.37 10.56 11.80
N LEU A 117 -8.03 9.27 11.71
CA LEU A 117 -8.07 8.48 10.50
C LEU A 117 -8.68 7.12 10.82
N VAL A 118 -9.77 6.78 10.13
CA VAL A 118 -10.52 5.55 10.34
C VAL A 118 -10.73 4.83 9.00
N TYR A 119 -10.46 3.54 8.97
CA TYR A 119 -10.82 2.64 7.90
C TYR A 119 -11.83 1.63 8.44
N ALA A 120 -13.10 1.77 8.08
CA ALA A 120 -14.17 0.85 8.48
C ALA A 120 -14.41 -0.16 7.35
N PHE A 121 -14.18 -1.43 7.64
CA PHE A 121 -14.34 -2.51 6.68
C PHE A 121 -15.66 -3.26 6.92
N GLY A 122 -16.56 -3.24 5.93
CA GLY A 122 -17.70 -4.15 5.90
C GLY A 122 -17.30 -5.58 5.55
N ALA A 123 -18.26 -6.40 5.10
CA ALA A 123 -17.96 -7.70 4.53
C ALA A 123 -17.01 -7.54 3.32
N GLU A 124 -16.21 -8.55 3.00
CA GLU A 124 -15.13 -8.46 1.99
C GLU A 124 -15.57 -7.89 0.63
N ARG A 125 -16.77 -8.27 0.17
CA ARG A 125 -17.37 -7.74 -1.06
C ARG A 125 -18.41 -6.64 -0.80
N GLY A 126 -18.49 -6.17 0.43
CA GLY A 126 -19.39 -5.10 0.85
C GLY A 126 -18.78 -3.72 0.63
N THR A 127 -19.37 -2.75 1.26
CA THR A 127 -18.89 -1.38 1.26
C THR A 127 -17.89 -1.18 2.40
N HIS A 128 -16.76 -0.54 2.09
CA HIS A 128 -15.80 -0.08 3.09
C HIS A 128 -15.80 1.44 3.10
N ARG A 129 -15.26 2.04 4.17
CA ARG A 129 -15.22 3.49 4.34
C ARG A 129 -13.84 3.95 4.78
N ILE A 130 -13.39 5.05 4.21
CA ILE A 130 -12.29 5.86 4.73
C ILE A 130 -12.91 7.14 5.30
N SER A 131 -12.60 7.47 6.55
CA SER A 131 -13.00 8.72 7.18
C SER A 131 -11.77 9.41 7.76
N LEU A 132 -11.63 10.70 7.52
CA LEU A 132 -10.52 11.48 8.05
C LEU A 132 -10.99 12.87 8.49
N ASP A 133 -10.47 13.28 9.65
CA ASP A 133 -10.70 14.60 10.24
C ASP A 133 -9.39 15.10 10.88
N ILE A 134 -8.70 16.00 10.17
CA ILE A 134 -7.38 16.46 10.56
C ILE A 134 -7.37 17.97 10.60
N ALA A 135 -7.07 18.50 11.76
CA ALA A 135 -6.96 19.93 11.98
C ALA A 135 -5.78 20.55 11.22
N ALA A 136 -5.93 21.79 10.82
CA ALA A 136 -4.85 22.57 10.24
C ALA A 136 -3.64 22.65 11.17
N SER A 137 -2.46 22.63 10.59
CA SER A 137 -1.19 22.86 11.27
C SER A 137 -0.47 24.08 10.70
N ARG A 138 0.70 24.41 11.23
CA ARG A 138 1.55 25.47 10.64
C ARG A 138 2.09 25.10 9.25
N ARG A 139 2.06 23.82 8.86
CA ARG A 139 2.69 23.29 7.65
C ARG A 139 1.68 22.78 6.60
N ALA A 140 0.45 22.53 7.02
CA ALA A 140 -0.57 21.96 6.16
C ALA A 140 -1.97 22.46 6.54
N PRO A 141 -2.87 22.69 5.59
CA PRO A 141 -4.26 23.06 5.82
C PRO A 141 -5.02 21.91 6.50
N ALA A 142 -6.21 22.17 7.05
CA ALA A 142 -7.09 21.12 7.53
C ALA A 142 -7.46 20.16 6.38
N MET A 143 -7.66 18.89 6.74
CA MET A 143 -8.07 17.85 5.79
C MET A 143 -9.25 17.08 6.36
N HIS A 144 -10.35 17.03 5.62
CA HIS A 144 -11.58 16.35 6.01
C HIS A 144 -12.11 15.55 4.83
N GLY A 145 -12.68 14.40 5.08
CA GLY A 145 -13.30 13.64 3.99
C GLY A 145 -13.88 12.32 4.41
N GLU A 146 -14.75 11.83 3.54
CA GLU A 146 -15.31 10.49 3.63
C GLU A 146 -15.37 9.87 2.24
N LEU A 147 -14.81 8.68 2.11
CA LEU A 147 -14.88 7.88 0.90
C LEU A 147 -15.56 6.55 1.20
N SER A 148 -16.48 6.18 0.34
CA SER A 148 -17.09 4.86 0.27
C SER A 148 -16.39 4.05 -0.82
N LEU A 149 -15.97 2.84 -0.51
CA LEU A 149 -15.22 1.95 -1.36
C LEU A 149 -16.06 0.73 -1.71
N ASP A 150 -16.15 0.40 -3.00
CA ASP A 150 -16.95 -0.73 -3.48
C ASP A 150 -16.13 -2.03 -3.49
N GLY A 151 -16.36 -2.90 -2.48
CA GLY A 151 -15.71 -4.20 -2.37
C GLY A 151 -16.14 -5.21 -3.44
N GLY A 152 -17.31 -5.02 -4.06
CA GLY A 152 -17.79 -5.87 -5.18
C GLY A 152 -17.25 -5.47 -6.55
N GLY A 153 -16.93 -4.18 -6.73
CA GLY A 153 -16.50 -3.61 -8.01
C GLY A 153 -15.02 -3.75 -8.35
N GLY A 154 -14.19 -4.19 -7.40
CA GLY A 154 -12.74 -4.39 -7.60
C GLY A 154 -12.36 -5.77 -8.13
N PRO A 155 -11.12 -5.94 -8.64
CA PRO A 155 -10.58 -7.24 -9.03
C PRO A 155 -10.34 -8.15 -7.80
N PRO A 156 -10.03 -9.45 -8.03
CA PRO A 156 -9.51 -10.30 -6.98
C PRO A 156 -8.29 -9.69 -6.27
N PRO A 157 -8.14 -9.87 -4.97
CA PRO A 157 -7.02 -9.28 -4.24
C PRO A 157 -5.69 -9.96 -4.55
N LEU A 158 -4.61 -9.24 -4.33
CA LEU A 158 -3.30 -9.82 -4.04
C LEU A 158 -3.26 -10.15 -2.55
N SER A 159 -3.16 -11.41 -2.19
CA SER A 159 -3.02 -11.87 -0.81
C SER A 159 -1.90 -12.90 -0.74
N VAL A 160 -0.80 -12.56 -0.06
CA VAL A 160 0.44 -13.33 -0.13
C VAL A 160 1.08 -13.46 1.25
N SER A 161 1.39 -14.70 1.63
CA SER A 161 2.25 -15.01 2.76
C SER A 161 3.58 -15.56 2.25
N SER A 162 4.66 -14.87 2.56
CA SER A 162 5.97 -15.11 1.95
C SER A 162 7.06 -15.35 2.98
N ARG A 163 8.14 -15.99 2.53
CA ARG A 163 9.41 -16.08 3.25
C ARG A 163 10.33 -14.95 2.78
N LEU A 164 10.86 -14.18 3.73
CA LEU A 164 11.95 -13.23 3.53
C LEU A 164 13.19 -13.70 4.28
N PRO A 165 14.40 -13.24 3.91
CA PRO A 165 15.62 -13.53 4.67
C PRO A 165 15.55 -13.12 6.15
N GLY A 166 14.74 -12.10 6.49
CA GLY A 166 14.56 -11.60 7.87
C GLY A 166 13.46 -12.28 8.67
N GLY A 167 12.59 -13.03 8.01
CA GLY A 167 11.43 -13.67 8.61
C GLY A 167 10.20 -13.66 7.70
N PRO A 168 9.07 -14.16 8.18
CA PRO A 168 7.86 -14.21 7.38
C PRO A 168 7.24 -12.82 7.15
N MET A 169 6.62 -12.68 5.99
CA MET A 169 5.87 -11.50 5.56
C MET A 169 4.44 -11.91 5.20
N TYR A 170 3.49 -11.02 5.44
CA TYR A 170 2.15 -11.09 4.87
C TYR A 170 1.79 -9.75 4.26
N THR A 171 1.21 -9.76 3.06
CA THR A 171 0.63 -8.58 2.41
C THR A 171 -0.72 -8.88 1.79
N HIS A 172 -1.62 -7.91 1.90
CA HIS A 172 -2.92 -7.93 1.23
C HIS A 172 -3.16 -6.59 0.56
N LYS A 173 -3.37 -6.62 -0.76
CA LYS A 173 -3.60 -5.42 -1.56
C LYS A 173 -4.82 -5.61 -2.45
N ARG A 174 -5.61 -4.55 -2.63
CA ARG A 174 -6.82 -4.59 -3.44
C ARG A 174 -7.16 -3.23 -4.01
N LEU A 175 -7.74 -3.23 -5.21
CA LEU A 175 -8.28 -2.04 -5.85
C LEU A 175 -9.76 -1.91 -5.53
N TYR A 176 -10.19 -0.69 -5.16
CA TYR A 176 -11.58 -0.38 -4.89
C TYR A 176 -12.01 0.84 -5.70
N PRO A 177 -13.09 0.77 -6.50
CA PRO A 177 -13.78 1.98 -6.97
C PRO A 177 -14.19 2.84 -5.79
N ALA A 178 -13.89 4.14 -5.85
CA ALA A 178 -14.07 5.06 -4.73
C ALA A 178 -15.09 6.16 -5.05
N ARG A 179 -15.95 6.48 -4.09
CA ARG A 179 -16.94 7.55 -4.14
C ARG A 179 -16.91 8.38 -2.88
N GLY A 180 -17.14 9.68 -2.98
CA GLY A 180 -17.19 10.60 -1.85
C GLY A 180 -16.38 11.85 -2.14
N SER A 181 -15.91 12.53 -1.11
CA SER A 181 -15.04 13.69 -1.31
C SER A 181 -13.98 13.83 -0.22
N ILE A 182 -12.90 14.47 -0.58
CA ILE A 182 -11.84 14.92 0.33
C ILE A 182 -11.67 16.43 0.13
N ARG A 183 -11.69 17.17 1.23
CA ARG A 183 -11.37 18.60 1.27
C ARG A 183 -10.01 18.81 1.91
N VAL A 184 -9.17 19.60 1.27
CA VAL A 184 -7.86 20.03 1.76
C VAL A 184 -7.83 21.55 1.73
N GLY A 185 -7.94 22.18 2.90
CA GLY A 185 -8.19 23.62 2.98
C GLY A 185 -9.46 24.02 2.23
N ASP A 186 -9.31 24.88 1.25
CA ASP A 186 -10.43 25.38 0.42
C ASP A 186 -10.65 24.50 -0.84
N SER A 187 -9.81 23.52 -1.10
CA SER A 187 -9.93 22.64 -2.28
C SER A 187 -10.74 21.41 -1.95
N GLU A 188 -11.76 21.12 -2.76
CA GLU A 188 -12.54 19.88 -2.69
C GLU A 188 -12.26 19.00 -3.90
N PHE A 189 -12.09 17.70 -3.66
CA PHE A 189 -11.85 16.66 -4.65
C PHE A 189 -12.96 15.61 -4.52
N VAL A 190 -13.79 15.51 -5.57
CA VAL A 190 -14.94 14.62 -5.62
C VAL A 190 -14.58 13.37 -6.40
N PHE A 191 -14.68 12.22 -5.73
CA PHE A 191 -14.38 10.89 -6.26
C PHE A 191 -15.60 10.29 -6.95
N ASP A 192 -15.37 9.81 -8.18
CA ASP A 192 -16.34 9.10 -9.01
C ASP A 192 -15.88 7.65 -9.21
N PRO A 193 -16.63 6.62 -8.77
CA PRO A 193 -16.24 5.23 -8.88
C PRO A 193 -16.11 4.72 -10.34
N ALA A 194 -16.60 5.47 -11.31
CA ALA A 194 -16.36 5.19 -12.73
C ALA A 194 -14.97 5.60 -13.22
N ARG A 195 -14.19 6.33 -12.40
CA ARG A 195 -12.88 6.90 -12.76
C ARG A 195 -11.84 6.70 -11.67
N ASP A 196 -12.23 6.84 -10.40
CA ASP A 196 -11.33 7.00 -9.27
C ASP A 196 -11.25 5.73 -8.43
N LEU A 197 -10.05 5.44 -7.94
CA LEU A 197 -9.73 4.21 -7.22
C LEU A 197 -9.02 4.51 -5.89
N ALA A 198 -9.22 3.61 -4.93
CA ALA A 198 -8.38 3.47 -3.76
C ALA A 198 -7.65 2.12 -3.82
N ILE A 199 -6.35 2.11 -3.59
CA ILE A 199 -5.53 0.90 -3.52
C ILE A 199 -5.23 0.63 -2.06
N LEU A 200 -5.79 -0.45 -1.51
CA LEU A 200 -5.45 -0.93 -0.18
C LEU A 200 -4.06 -1.55 -0.17
N ASP A 201 -3.29 -1.26 0.88
CA ASP A 201 -2.03 -1.91 1.23
C ASP A 201 -2.03 -2.28 2.72
N GLU A 202 -2.27 -3.56 3.03
CA GLU A 202 -2.07 -4.14 4.35
C GLU A 202 -0.77 -4.95 4.37
N HIS A 203 0.02 -4.77 5.41
CA HIS A 203 1.29 -5.48 5.59
C HIS A 203 1.52 -5.87 7.05
N ARG A 204 2.03 -7.10 7.27
CA ARG A 204 2.43 -7.62 8.59
C ARG A 204 3.69 -8.47 8.44
N SER A 205 4.85 -7.93 8.82
CA SER A 205 6.13 -8.48 8.42
C SER A 205 7.20 -8.42 9.49
N PHE A 206 8.03 -9.46 9.52
CA PHE A 206 9.30 -9.47 10.24
C PHE A 206 10.42 -9.10 9.25
N LEU A 207 10.57 -7.81 9.00
CA LEU A 207 11.54 -7.31 8.04
C LEU A 207 12.99 -7.59 8.49
N PRO A 208 13.93 -7.82 7.55
CA PRO A 208 15.36 -7.83 7.85
C PRO A 208 15.81 -6.54 8.52
N TYR A 209 16.84 -6.61 9.39
CA TYR A 209 17.40 -5.40 10.02
C TYR A 209 17.88 -4.37 8.99
N GLN A 210 18.53 -4.83 7.92
CA GLN A 210 18.79 -4.01 6.74
C GLN A 210 17.77 -4.40 5.67
N THR A 211 16.89 -3.48 5.34
CA THR A 211 15.85 -3.69 4.34
C THR A 211 15.94 -2.64 3.25
N ARG A 212 15.81 -3.08 2.01
CA ARG A 212 15.80 -2.20 0.84
C ARG A 212 14.87 -2.77 -0.21
N TRP A 213 13.98 -1.90 -0.71
CA TRP A 213 13.16 -2.23 -1.88
C TRP A 213 12.93 -1.01 -2.77
N LEU A 214 12.60 -1.31 -4.01
CA LEU A 214 11.97 -0.43 -4.97
C LEU A 214 10.57 -0.99 -5.20
N TRP A 215 9.56 -0.17 -5.12
CA TRP A 215 8.16 -0.58 -5.27
C TRP A 215 7.44 0.38 -6.20
N GLY A 216 6.48 -0.17 -6.97
CA GLY A 216 5.61 0.61 -7.81
C GLY A 216 4.20 0.04 -7.85
N THR A 217 3.23 0.91 -7.97
CA THR A 217 1.84 0.53 -8.21
C THR A 217 1.11 1.60 -9.00
N PHE A 218 0.20 1.16 -9.83
CA PHE A 218 -0.74 2.03 -10.55
C PHE A 218 -2.05 1.29 -10.80
N ALA A 219 -3.12 2.05 -10.98
CA ALA A 219 -4.41 1.50 -11.39
C ALA A 219 -5.23 2.55 -12.12
N HIS A 220 -6.14 2.09 -12.99
CA HIS A 220 -7.15 2.90 -13.66
C HIS A 220 -8.39 2.07 -13.96
N ILE A 221 -9.50 2.73 -14.26
CA ILE A 221 -10.69 2.05 -14.78
C ILE A 221 -10.49 1.88 -16.30
N GLY A 222 -10.32 0.62 -16.71
CA GLY A 222 -10.29 0.23 -18.13
C GLY A 222 -11.69 -0.06 -18.67
N LEU A 223 -11.76 -0.57 -19.91
CA LEU A 223 -13.03 -0.86 -20.57
C LEU A 223 -13.89 -1.89 -19.83
N ASP A 224 -13.25 -2.89 -19.17
CA ASP A 224 -13.93 -3.99 -18.50
C ASP A 224 -13.84 -3.89 -16.98
N GLY A 225 -13.47 -2.73 -16.43
CA GLY A 225 -13.32 -2.47 -15.00
C GLY A 225 -11.90 -2.13 -14.60
N PRO A 226 -11.57 -2.17 -13.29
CA PRO A 226 -10.26 -1.81 -12.79
C PRO A 226 -9.13 -2.68 -13.35
N VAL A 227 -8.05 -2.03 -13.79
CA VAL A 227 -6.81 -2.63 -14.27
C VAL A 227 -5.64 -1.95 -13.59
N GLY A 228 -4.62 -2.69 -13.20
CA GLY A 228 -3.43 -2.12 -12.57
C GLY A 228 -2.31 -3.14 -12.38
N ALA A 229 -1.25 -2.70 -11.73
CA ALA A 229 -0.16 -3.57 -11.33
C ALA A 229 0.42 -3.14 -9.98
N ASN A 230 0.91 -4.11 -9.24
CA ASN A 230 1.76 -3.95 -8.07
C ASN A 230 3.05 -4.72 -8.32
N PHE A 231 4.19 -4.09 -8.12
CA PHE A 231 5.46 -4.72 -8.41
C PHE A 231 6.58 -4.19 -7.51
N ILE A 232 7.49 -5.07 -7.16
CA ILE A 232 8.57 -4.80 -6.22
C ILE A 232 9.87 -5.42 -6.68
N SER A 233 10.98 -4.79 -6.31
CA SER A 233 12.33 -5.33 -6.40
C SER A 233 13.02 -5.19 -5.05
N ARG A 234 13.53 -6.29 -4.51
CA ARG A 234 14.16 -6.33 -3.18
C ARG A 234 15.66 -6.57 -3.32
N ALA A 235 16.46 -5.77 -2.63
CA ALA A 235 17.88 -6.08 -2.47
C ALA A 235 18.05 -7.13 -1.37
N GLY A 236 18.77 -8.20 -1.66
CA GLY A 236 19.04 -9.29 -0.70
C GLY A 236 18.18 -10.55 -0.90
N GLY A 237 17.47 -10.63 -2.00
CA GLY A 237 16.67 -11.79 -2.42
C GLY A 237 15.17 -11.50 -2.49
N ALA A 238 14.52 -12.14 -3.44
CA ALA A 238 13.07 -12.09 -3.61
C ALA A 238 12.35 -12.75 -2.42
N ALA A 239 11.13 -12.32 -2.16
CA ALA A 239 10.21 -13.06 -1.29
C ALA A 239 9.72 -14.33 -2.01
N ASP A 240 9.43 -15.38 -1.26
CA ASP A 240 8.86 -16.62 -1.83
C ASP A 240 7.52 -16.93 -1.16
N PRO A 241 6.41 -16.80 -1.93
CA PRO A 241 6.25 -16.15 -3.23
C PRO A 241 6.36 -14.61 -3.16
N GLU A 242 6.75 -13.94 -4.27
CA GLU A 242 6.83 -12.48 -4.33
C GLU A 242 5.43 -11.85 -4.46
N GLU A 243 5.32 -10.56 -4.08
CA GLU A 243 4.04 -9.82 -4.09
C GLU A 243 3.75 -9.05 -5.40
N SER A 244 4.51 -9.29 -6.47
CA SER A 244 4.26 -8.64 -7.76
C SER A 244 3.07 -9.28 -8.48
N CYS A 245 2.17 -8.44 -9.01
CA CYS A 245 1.00 -8.93 -9.77
C CYS A 245 0.48 -7.90 -10.78
N ILE A 246 -0.30 -8.42 -11.72
CA ILE A 246 -1.15 -7.67 -12.63
C ILE A 246 -2.59 -7.87 -12.17
N TRP A 247 -3.33 -6.79 -11.94
CA TRP A 247 -4.75 -6.84 -11.70
C TRP A 247 -5.54 -6.66 -12.99
N THR A 248 -6.45 -7.57 -13.22
CA THR A 248 -7.53 -7.46 -14.22
C THR A 248 -8.86 -7.70 -13.51
N ARG A 249 -9.98 -7.45 -14.19
CA ARG A 249 -11.31 -7.71 -13.61
C ARG A 249 -11.44 -9.12 -13.00
N HIS A 250 -10.75 -10.11 -13.55
CA HIS A 250 -10.94 -11.53 -13.21
C HIS A 250 -9.81 -12.16 -12.42
N ALA A 251 -8.65 -11.50 -12.32
CA ALA A 251 -7.47 -12.09 -11.70
C ALA A 251 -6.51 -11.07 -11.08
N ALA A 252 -5.75 -11.55 -10.09
CA ALA A 252 -4.48 -10.98 -9.65
C ALA A 252 -3.35 -11.91 -10.12
N GLU A 253 -2.91 -11.73 -11.36
CA GLU A 253 -1.95 -12.61 -12.01
C GLU A 253 -0.53 -12.35 -11.49
N PRO A 254 0.24 -13.37 -11.08
CA PRO A 254 1.64 -13.17 -10.70
C PRO A 254 2.44 -12.51 -11.82
N LEU A 255 3.36 -11.63 -11.45
CA LEU A 255 4.33 -11.00 -12.32
C LEU A 255 5.72 -11.43 -11.91
N ASP A 256 6.59 -11.73 -12.88
CA ASP A 256 7.98 -12.09 -12.63
C ASP A 256 8.80 -10.90 -12.11
N ASP A 257 10.06 -11.15 -11.79
CA ASP A 257 11.00 -10.15 -11.28
C ASP A 257 10.96 -8.85 -12.09
N VAL A 258 10.83 -7.75 -11.37
CA VAL A 258 10.75 -6.41 -11.96
C VAL A 258 12.02 -5.63 -11.72
N SER A 259 12.57 -5.09 -12.80
CA SER A 259 13.72 -4.20 -12.79
C SER A 259 13.26 -2.74 -12.81
N PHE A 260 14.01 -1.89 -12.09
CA PHE A 260 13.78 -0.45 -11.99
C PHE A 260 15.06 0.29 -12.38
N ALA A 261 14.96 1.24 -13.29
CA ALA A 261 16.08 2.06 -13.71
C ALA A 261 15.69 3.54 -13.86
N PRO A 262 16.32 4.45 -13.10
CA PRO A 262 16.18 5.88 -13.38
C PRO A 262 16.80 6.20 -14.74
N GLN A 263 16.14 7.03 -15.54
CA GLN A 263 16.60 7.38 -16.89
C GLN A 263 17.63 8.52 -16.88
N SER A 264 17.70 9.29 -15.80
CA SER A 264 18.65 10.38 -15.62
C SER A 264 18.96 10.62 -14.16
N ALA A 265 19.91 11.48 -13.85
CA ALA A 265 20.14 11.96 -12.48
C ALA A 265 19.09 13.04 -12.11
N GLY A 266 18.67 13.04 -10.85
CA GLY A 266 17.78 14.06 -10.30
C GLY A 266 16.59 13.49 -9.52
N PRO A 267 16.01 14.29 -8.62
CA PRO A 267 14.95 13.82 -7.70
C PRO A 267 13.62 13.49 -8.40
N LEU A 268 13.37 14.07 -9.57
CA LEU A 268 12.19 13.83 -10.41
C LEU A 268 12.56 13.21 -11.76
N SER A 269 13.67 12.43 -11.80
CA SER A 269 14.04 11.69 -13.00
C SER A 269 12.94 10.68 -13.35
N PRO A 270 12.58 10.53 -14.63
CA PRO A 270 11.75 9.42 -15.08
C PRO A 270 12.40 8.06 -14.76
N TRP A 271 11.58 7.04 -14.55
CA TRP A 271 12.02 5.68 -14.28
C TRP A 271 11.46 4.72 -15.32
N ARG A 272 12.27 3.83 -15.85
CA ARG A 272 11.78 2.68 -16.61
C ARG A 272 11.67 1.48 -15.68
N MET A 273 10.56 0.74 -15.78
CA MET A 273 10.31 -0.51 -15.10
C MET A 273 9.88 -1.57 -16.11
N TRP A 274 10.44 -2.78 -15.97
CA TRP A 274 10.08 -3.90 -16.84
C TRP A 274 10.20 -5.22 -16.08
N SER A 275 9.31 -6.16 -16.39
CA SER A 275 9.36 -7.52 -15.84
C SER A 275 10.19 -8.46 -16.71
N ALA A 276 10.77 -9.49 -16.09
CA ALA A 276 11.61 -10.49 -16.78
C ALA A 276 10.81 -11.26 -17.84
N ASP A 277 9.52 -11.51 -17.61
CA ASP A 277 8.60 -12.17 -18.55
C ASP A 277 8.07 -11.23 -19.66
N GLY A 278 8.47 -9.96 -19.66
CA GLY A 278 8.05 -8.96 -20.65
C GLY A 278 6.58 -8.54 -20.57
N ARG A 279 5.88 -8.87 -19.49
CA ARG A 279 4.46 -8.51 -19.29
C ARG A 279 4.26 -7.08 -18.80
N LEU A 280 5.27 -6.49 -18.18
CA LEU A 280 5.33 -5.08 -17.80
C LEU A 280 6.48 -4.41 -18.54
N ASP A 281 6.23 -3.32 -19.26
CA ASP A 281 7.26 -2.40 -19.78
C ASP A 281 6.69 -0.99 -19.78
N VAL A 282 7.11 -0.20 -18.81
CA VAL A 282 6.54 1.12 -18.52
C VAL A 282 7.61 2.13 -18.19
N VAL A 283 7.30 3.38 -18.50
CA VAL A 283 8.01 4.57 -18.03
C VAL A 283 7.11 5.31 -17.05
N PHE A 284 7.67 5.67 -15.91
CA PHE A 284 7.04 6.48 -14.89
C PHE A 284 7.62 7.90 -14.93
N GLU A 285 6.74 8.89 -15.06
CA GLU A 285 7.06 10.32 -15.05
C GLU A 285 6.56 10.93 -13.74
N PRO A 286 7.46 11.33 -12.81
CA PRO A 286 7.05 11.94 -11.54
C PRO A 286 6.43 13.33 -11.72
N ASP A 287 5.29 13.56 -11.05
CA ASP A 287 4.70 14.90 -10.87
C ASP A 287 5.26 15.55 -9.59
N GLY A 288 5.68 14.75 -8.60
CA GLY A 288 6.22 15.22 -7.33
C GLY A 288 6.85 14.10 -6.50
N ARG A 289 7.39 14.51 -5.33
CA ARG A 289 8.16 13.63 -4.46
C ARG A 289 7.93 13.96 -2.99
N LYS A 290 7.79 12.91 -2.18
CA LYS A 290 7.86 12.92 -0.72
C LYS A 290 9.17 12.28 -0.28
N ASP A 291 9.90 12.91 0.62
CA ASP A 291 11.11 12.36 1.24
C ASP A 291 10.93 12.20 2.75
N VAL A 292 11.44 11.10 3.31
CA VAL A 292 11.55 10.87 4.74
C VAL A 292 12.98 10.43 5.07
N ARG A 293 13.67 11.17 5.94
CA ARG A 293 15.01 10.84 6.39
C ARG A 293 15.10 10.91 7.90
N HIS A 294 15.32 9.76 8.51
CA HIS A 294 15.61 9.66 9.94
C HIS A 294 16.91 8.90 10.15
N GLN A 295 17.82 9.47 10.90
CA GLN A 295 19.10 8.87 11.23
C GLN A 295 19.25 8.82 12.75
N LEU A 296 19.15 7.63 13.32
CA LEU A 296 19.40 7.32 14.71
C LEU A 296 20.57 6.34 14.80
N LEU A 297 21.16 6.18 15.98
CA LEU A 297 22.35 5.36 16.17
C LEU A 297 22.14 3.90 15.68
N LEU A 298 20.99 3.30 16.02
CA LEU A 298 20.65 1.90 15.72
C LEU A 298 19.54 1.75 14.68
N ALA A 299 18.87 2.82 14.30
CA ALA A 299 17.80 2.80 13.32
C ALA A 299 17.99 3.93 12.30
N ALA A 300 17.66 3.68 11.06
CA ALA A 300 17.71 4.69 10.01
C ALA A 300 16.63 4.42 8.96
N ILE A 301 16.06 5.47 8.43
CA ILE A 301 15.13 5.42 7.30
C ILE A 301 15.59 6.47 6.29
N ASP A 302 15.83 6.05 5.06
CA ASP A 302 15.97 6.89 3.89
C ASP A 302 14.94 6.40 2.88
N TYR A 303 13.85 7.14 2.78
CA TYR A 303 12.68 6.78 2.00
C TYR A 303 12.30 7.93 1.11
N PHE A 304 11.94 7.62 -0.13
CA PHE A 304 11.19 8.54 -0.95
C PHE A 304 10.06 7.83 -1.68
N GLN A 305 9.00 8.55 -1.91
CA GLN A 305 7.94 8.16 -2.82
C GLN A 305 7.72 9.24 -3.87
N LEU A 306 7.75 8.82 -5.11
CA LEU A 306 7.38 9.60 -6.28
C LEU A 306 5.93 9.28 -6.61
N PHE A 307 5.13 10.29 -6.85
CA PHE A 307 3.78 10.17 -7.41
C PHE A 307 3.74 10.83 -8.78
N GLY A 308 3.07 10.18 -9.73
CA GLY A 308 3.15 10.61 -11.13
C GLY A 308 2.33 9.71 -12.05
N ARG A 309 2.84 9.50 -13.27
CA ARG A 309 2.10 8.85 -14.35
C ARG A 309 2.93 7.78 -15.03
N TYR A 310 2.29 6.63 -15.26
CA TYR A 310 2.83 5.51 -16.01
C TYR A 310 2.38 5.53 -17.46
N THR A 311 3.31 5.33 -18.39
CA THR A 311 3.06 5.17 -19.83
C THR A 311 3.80 3.94 -20.33
N GLY A 312 3.18 3.13 -21.19
CA GLY A 312 3.79 1.91 -21.71
C GLY A 312 2.77 0.79 -21.91
N THR A 313 3.17 -0.44 -21.61
CA THR A 313 2.35 -1.62 -21.82
C THR A 313 2.29 -2.51 -20.60
N LEU A 314 1.09 -3.06 -20.35
CA LEU A 314 0.82 -4.09 -19.36
C LEU A 314 0.11 -5.25 -20.08
N ARG A 315 0.67 -6.46 -20.00
CA ARG A 315 0.16 -7.63 -20.69
C ARG A 315 -0.39 -8.66 -19.70
N SER A 316 -1.70 -8.77 -19.60
CA SER A 316 -2.38 -9.84 -18.87
C SER A 316 -2.45 -11.12 -19.71
N ALA A 317 -2.93 -12.20 -19.11
CA ALA A 317 -3.19 -13.45 -19.86
C ALA A 317 -4.22 -13.26 -20.99
N GLU A 318 -5.15 -12.32 -20.83
CA GLU A 318 -6.25 -12.10 -21.78
C GLU A 318 -5.86 -11.13 -22.91
N ARG A 319 -5.11 -10.07 -22.59
CA ARG A 319 -4.78 -8.99 -23.56
C ARG A 319 -3.64 -8.09 -23.14
N THR A 320 -3.20 -7.26 -24.08
CA THR A 320 -2.28 -6.16 -23.82
C THR A 320 -3.05 -4.87 -23.58
N HIS A 321 -2.74 -4.20 -22.46
CA HIS A 321 -3.25 -2.89 -22.09
C HIS A 321 -2.20 -1.83 -22.44
N THR A 322 -2.58 -0.83 -23.24
CA THR A 322 -1.74 0.34 -23.49
C THR A 322 -2.02 1.38 -22.40
N LEU A 323 -1.01 1.71 -21.63
CA LEU A 323 -1.08 2.72 -20.58
C LEU A 323 -0.70 4.09 -21.14
N ARG A 324 -1.50 5.11 -20.86
CA ARG A 324 -1.28 6.48 -21.32
C ARG A 324 -1.47 7.46 -20.17
N GLY A 325 -0.40 7.72 -19.42
CA GLY A 325 -0.44 8.65 -18.29
C GLY A 325 -1.29 8.16 -17.12
N VAL A 326 -1.26 6.85 -16.83
CA VAL A 326 -2.00 6.25 -15.72
C VAL A 326 -1.36 6.65 -14.40
N HIS A 327 -2.15 7.21 -13.49
CA HIS A 327 -1.65 7.67 -12.19
C HIS A 327 -1.21 6.51 -11.29
N GLY A 328 -0.11 6.74 -10.57
CA GLY A 328 0.45 5.77 -9.63
C GLY A 328 1.66 6.32 -8.89
N VAL A 329 2.40 5.42 -8.27
CA VAL A 329 3.56 5.74 -7.44
C VAL A 329 4.75 4.85 -7.76
N CYS A 330 5.94 5.38 -7.47
CA CYS A 330 7.20 4.64 -7.41
C CYS A 330 7.94 5.05 -6.14
N GLU A 331 8.42 4.10 -5.35
CA GLU A 331 9.13 4.39 -4.12
C GLU A 331 10.44 3.63 -3.97
N CYS A 332 11.31 4.19 -3.16
CA CYS A 332 12.52 3.54 -2.68
C CYS A 332 12.57 3.61 -1.16
N MET A 333 12.76 2.46 -0.55
CA MET A 333 13.00 2.33 0.88
C MET A 333 14.39 1.78 1.12
N LEU A 334 15.13 2.43 1.97
CA LEU A 334 16.37 1.95 2.58
C LEU A 334 16.25 2.16 4.09
N ALA A 335 16.23 1.08 4.86
CA ALA A 335 16.06 1.19 6.30
C ALA A 335 16.95 0.22 7.07
N ARG A 336 17.27 0.61 8.31
CA ARG A 336 17.76 -0.23 9.41
C ARG A 336 16.72 -0.19 10.50
N LEU A 337 16.08 -1.33 10.79
CA LEU A 337 14.88 -1.42 11.63
C LEU A 337 15.11 -2.26 12.89
#